data_b683badad98bedbe5490aa45b1827bcc
#
_entry.id   b683badad98bedbe5490aa45b1827bcc
#
_cell.length_a   1.000
_cell.length_b   1.000
_cell.length_c   1.000
_cell.angle_alpha   90.00
_cell.angle_beta   90.00
_cell.angle_gamma   90.00
#
_symmetry.space_group_name_H-M   'P 1'
#
loop_
_entity.id
_entity.type
_entity.pdbx_description
1 polymer ?
#
loop_
_entity_poly.entity_id
_entity_poly.type
_entity_poly.pdbx_seq_one_letter_code
_entity_poly.pdbx_strand_id
1 'polypeptide(L)'
;MLYDFALLSLPHHNDVNRALMSSNMQHQAVPLSESEKCIVGTGLECQVALDSGVSIIAEHEGNIVYTDTDRIFLFGNGDTLSIPLTIYQRSNKNTCMHQKPQVHRGKCIKKGQILADGAATVGDELALGKNVLVAYMPWEGNNSEDAVLISERLVYEDIFTSFHIRKYEIQTHMTSYGSERITNKIPHLEAKLLRNLDKNGIVIFGSWVETGDVLVGKLTPQMAKESSYSPEDRLLRAILGIQVSTSKETCLKLPTGGRSRVIDVRWIQKKGGSSYNPEMIRISILQKREIKVRDKVAGRHGNKGIVSKILSRQDMPYLQDGGPVDMVFNPLGVPSRMNVEQIFECSLGLSGGMLDRHYRITPFDERYEQEASRELVFSEIYEASKQTSNPWIFEPVYPGKSKIFDGRTWNSFKQPALMGKTYILKLIHQVDDKIHGRSSGHYALVTQQPLRGRAKQGGQRVGEMEVWALEGFGVAHILQEMLTYKSDHIQTRQEVLGTTIIGGTIPKPTDAPESFRLLVRELRSLAMELNHFLISEKNFRIDRKEYKHQQL
;
A
#
# COMPACT_ATOMS: atom_id res chain seq x y z
N MET A 1 -19.03 9.88 -10.73
CA MET A 1 -18.87 9.61 -12.18
C MET A 1 -18.89 10.87 -13.04
N LEU A 2 -19.95 11.71 -13.04
CA LEU A 2 -19.96 12.94 -13.84
C LEU A 2 -18.88 13.93 -13.40
N TYR A 3 -18.71 14.17 -12.10
CA TYR A 3 -17.66 15.03 -11.57
C TYR A 3 -16.25 14.53 -11.86
N ASP A 4 -16.02 13.22 -11.79
CA ASP A 4 -14.71 12.65 -12.06
C ASP A 4 -14.29 12.78 -13.52
N PHE A 5 -15.25 12.70 -14.42
CA PHE A 5 -15.02 12.91 -15.85
C PHE A 5 -14.76 14.40 -16.15
N ALA A 6 -15.45 15.27 -15.46
CA ALA A 6 -15.31 16.72 -15.61
C ALA A 6 -14.03 17.28 -14.94
N LEU A 7 -13.36 16.52 -14.08
CA LEU A 7 -12.04 16.85 -13.53
C LEU A 7 -10.89 16.57 -14.51
N LEU A 8 -11.19 15.99 -15.68
CA LEU A 8 -10.23 15.86 -16.79
C LEU A 8 -10.14 17.19 -17.53
N SER A 9 -8.96 17.77 -17.61
CA SER A 9 -8.77 19.13 -18.12
C SER A 9 -9.10 19.31 -19.60
N LEU A 10 -8.88 18.28 -20.42
CA LEU A 10 -9.06 18.32 -21.87
C LEU A 10 -9.62 16.99 -22.42
N PRO A 11 -10.88 16.61 -22.07
CA PRO A 11 -11.39 15.26 -22.35
C PRO A 11 -11.51 14.89 -23.82
N HIS A 12 -11.42 15.86 -24.74
CA HIS A 12 -11.49 15.63 -26.19
C HIS A 12 -10.28 14.89 -26.75
N HIS A 13 -9.12 15.04 -26.12
CA HIS A 13 -7.86 14.51 -26.62
C HIS A 13 -7.52 13.13 -26.00
N ASN A 14 -8.43 12.55 -25.23
CA ASN A 14 -8.28 11.25 -24.61
C ASN A 14 -9.28 10.22 -25.16
N ASP A 15 -8.83 8.99 -25.32
CA ASP A 15 -9.73 7.86 -25.52
C ASP A 15 -10.64 7.66 -24.29
N VAL A 16 -11.91 7.31 -24.54
CA VAL A 16 -12.95 7.10 -23.49
C VAL A 16 -12.52 6.05 -22.48
N ASN A 17 -11.85 4.99 -22.91
CA ASN A 17 -11.33 3.95 -22.01
C ASN A 17 -10.29 4.53 -21.04
N ARG A 18 -9.44 5.44 -21.51
CA ARG A 18 -8.43 6.11 -20.66
C ARG A 18 -9.06 7.11 -19.70
N ALA A 19 -10.08 7.82 -20.12
CA ALA A 19 -10.87 8.68 -19.25
C ALA A 19 -11.54 7.89 -18.10
N LEU A 20 -12.12 6.72 -18.39
CA LEU A 20 -12.68 5.83 -17.38
C LEU A 20 -11.59 5.33 -16.40
N MET A 21 -10.43 4.92 -16.91
CA MET A 21 -9.32 4.50 -16.05
C MET A 21 -8.84 5.64 -15.15
N SER A 22 -8.77 6.86 -15.67
CA SER A 22 -8.40 8.06 -14.91
C SER A 22 -9.37 8.32 -13.76
N SER A 23 -10.67 8.34 -14.03
CA SER A 23 -11.70 8.47 -13.01
C SER A 23 -11.52 7.44 -11.88
N ASN A 24 -11.38 6.16 -12.25
CA ASN A 24 -11.16 5.10 -11.27
C ASN A 24 -9.87 5.29 -10.45
N MET A 25 -8.80 5.82 -11.04
CA MET A 25 -7.54 6.06 -10.32
C MET A 25 -7.63 7.27 -9.38
N GLN A 26 -8.36 8.32 -9.72
CA GLN A 26 -8.59 9.46 -8.81
C GLN A 26 -9.27 9.01 -7.51
N HIS A 27 -10.21 8.07 -7.57
CA HIS A 27 -10.84 7.46 -6.37
C HIS A 27 -9.86 6.63 -5.51
N GLN A 28 -8.72 6.24 -6.06
CA GLN A 28 -7.68 5.48 -5.36
C GLN A 28 -6.52 6.35 -4.89
N ALA A 29 -6.58 7.67 -5.09
CA ALA A 29 -5.55 8.59 -4.65
C ALA A 29 -5.46 8.64 -3.12
N VAL A 30 -4.22 8.68 -2.62
CA VAL A 30 -3.95 8.77 -1.18
C VAL A 30 -3.73 10.23 -0.81
N PRO A 31 -4.39 10.76 0.23
CA PRO A 31 -4.09 12.08 0.76
C PRO A 31 -2.62 12.18 1.18
N LEU A 32 -1.93 13.19 0.67
CA LEU A 32 -0.53 13.45 1.00
C LEU A 32 -0.42 14.32 2.26
N SER A 33 0.75 14.31 2.89
CA SER A 33 1.03 15.16 4.06
C SER A 33 0.93 16.66 3.72
N GLU A 34 1.44 17.00 2.55
CA GLU A 34 1.41 18.33 1.96
C GLU A 34 0.95 18.20 0.52
N SER A 35 -0.34 18.31 0.27
CA SER A 35 -0.89 18.34 -1.07
C SER A 35 -0.78 19.73 -1.69
N GLU A 36 -0.83 19.83 -3.02
CA GLU A 36 -0.78 21.08 -3.79
C GLU A 36 -1.99 21.18 -4.71
N LYS A 37 -2.38 22.42 -5.00
CA LYS A 37 -3.35 22.71 -6.06
C LYS A 37 -2.77 22.32 -7.41
N CYS A 38 -3.60 21.84 -8.32
CA CYS A 38 -3.16 21.58 -9.68
C CYS A 38 -2.89 22.89 -10.43
N ILE A 39 -1.82 22.94 -11.21
CA ILE A 39 -1.51 24.09 -12.09
C ILE A 39 -2.54 24.16 -13.21
N VAL A 40 -2.80 23.03 -13.85
CA VAL A 40 -3.80 22.89 -14.92
C VAL A 40 -5.01 22.15 -14.38
N GLY A 41 -6.17 22.78 -14.41
CA GLY A 41 -7.42 22.21 -13.91
C GLY A 41 -8.63 22.66 -14.72
N THR A 42 -9.83 22.26 -14.30
CA THR A 42 -11.10 22.53 -14.98
C THR A 42 -11.94 23.60 -14.30
N GLY A 43 -11.57 23.99 -13.07
CA GLY A 43 -12.37 24.89 -12.23
C GLY A 43 -13.49 24.18 -11.43
N LEU A 44 -13.73 22.89 -11.69
CA LEU A 44 -14.69 22.08 -10.93
C LEU A 44 -14.10 21.54 -9.63
N GLU A 45 -12.80 21.67 -9.43
CA GLU A 45 -12.09 21.21 -8.24
C GLU A 45 -12.65 21.86 -6.96
N CYS A 46 -13.03 23.15 -7.05
CA CYS A 46 -13.67 23.87 -5.95
C CYS A 46 -15.05 23.28 -5.61
N GLN A 47 -15.87 23.05 -6.65
CA GLN A 47 -17.22 22.50 -6.45
C GLN A 47 -17.17 21.11 -5.83
N VAL A 48 -16.26 20.25 -6.32
CA VAL A 48 -16.07 18.90 -5.79
C VAL A 48 -15.61 18.93 -4.33
N ALA A 49 -14.70 19.84 -3.99
CA ALA A 49 -14.23 19.99 -2.61
C ALA A 49 -15.39 20.41 -1.66
N LEU A 50 -16.23 21.36 -2.11
CA LEU A 50 -17.41 21.79 -1.36
C LEU A 50 -18.44 20.67 -1.17
N ASP A 51 -18.78 19.99 -2.27
CA ASP A 51 -19.80 18.91 -2.27
C ASP A 51 -19.35 17.66 -1.50
N SER A 52 -18.03 17.46 -1.34
CA SER A 52 -17.48 16.35 -0.56
C SER A 52 -17.79 16.44 0.95
N GLY A 53 -18.05 17.65 1.45
CA GLY A 53 -18.29 17.90 2.88
C GLY A 53 -17.08 17.62 3.78
N VAL A 54 -15.87 17.48 3.21
CA VAL A 54 -14.64 17.21 3.97
C VAL A 54 -14.07 18.50 4.58
N SER A 55 -14.23 19.62 3.87
CA SER A 55 -13.87 20.95 4.36
C SER A 55 -14.99 21.52 5.23
N ILE A 56 -14.64 22.24 6.28
CA ILE A 56 -15.62 22.87 7.16
C ILE A 56 -15.92 24.27 6.65
N ILE A 57 -17.19 24.55 6.39
CA ILE A 57 -17.70 25.79 5.83
C ILE A 57 -18.46 26.56 6.91
N ALA A 58 -18.36 27.87 6.92
CA ALA A 58 -19.11 28.73 7.81
C ALA A 58 -20.61 28.77 7.40
N GLU A 59 -21.49 28.31 8.26
CA GLU A 59 -22.95 28.39 8.06
C GLU A 59 -23.48 29.82 8.27
N HIS A 60 -22.83 30.57 9.14
CA HIS A 60 -23.19 31.95 9.50
C HIS A 60 -21.95 32.85 9.38
N GLU A 61 -22.23 34.14 9.19
CA GLU A 61 -21.18 35.16 9.28
C GLU A 61 -20.83 35.47 10.72
N GLY A 62 -19.59 35.87 10.99
CA GLY A 62 -19.16 36.19 12.35
C GLY A 62 -17.66 36.41 12.47
N ASN A 63 -17.20 36.56 13.69
CA ASN A 63 -15.80 36.74 14.04
C ASN A 63 -15.23 35.50 14.72
N ILE A 64 -14.00 35.10 14.38
CA ILE A 64 -13.32 34.03 15.07
C ILE A 64 -12.82 34.52 16.43
N VAL A 65 -13.35 33.94 17.49
CA VAL A 65 -12.96 34.25 18.88
C VAL A 65 -11.71 33.48 19.27
N TYR A 66 -11.69 32.20 18.93
CA TYR A 66 -10.59 31.31 19.29
C TYR A 66 -10.46 30.17 18.27
N THR A 67 -9.23 29.77 17.97
CA THR A 67 -8.91 28.64 17.08
C THR A 67 -7.92 27.74 17.78
N ASP A 68 -8.30 26.49 17.91
CA ASP A 68 -7.44 25.42 18.42
C ASP A 68 -7.36 24.28 17.39
N THR A 69 -6.51 23.30 17.64
CA THR A 69 -6.42 22.07 16.83
C THR A 69 -7.71 21.27 16.84
N ASP A 70 -8.45 21.29 17.95
CA ASP A 70 -9.65 20.48 18.18
C ASP A 70 -10.94 21.19 17.78
N ARG A 71 -10.99 22.51 17.91
CA ARG A 71 -12.23 23.30 17.76
C ARG A 71 -11.97 24.72 17.28
N ILE A 72 -12.92 25.25 16.53
CA ILE A 72 -13.00 26.66 16.17
C ILE A 72 -14.24 27.25 16.84
N PHE A 73 -14.06 28.41 17.47
CA PHE A 73 -15.17 29.17 18.07
C PHE A 73 -15.48 30.39 17.21
N LEU A 74 -16.67 30.38 16.61
CA LEU A 74 -17.21 31.44 15.78
C LEU A 74 -18.26 32.21 16.58
N PHE A 75 -18.09 33.51 16.72
CA PHE A 75 -19.10 34.41 17.31
C PHE A 75 -19.88 35.08 16.17
N GLY A 76 -21.17 34.79 16.08
CA GLY A 76 -22.09 35.36 15.11
C GLY A 76 -23.53 35.39 15.66
N ASN A 77 -24.35 36.32 15.24
CA ASN A 77 -25.76 36.47 15.63
C ASN A 77 -26.02 36.49 17.15
N GLY A 78 -25.02 36.91 17.96
CA GLY A 78 -25.17 36.98 19.42
C GLY A 78 -24.77 35.68 20.16
N ASP A 79 -24.52 34.58 19.46
CA ASP A 79 -24.13 33.30 20.03
C ASP A 79 -22.73 32.85 19.62
N THR A 80 -22.09 32.04 20.47
CA THR A 80 -20.78 31.43 20.16
C THR A 80 -20.98 30.00 19.70
N LEU A 81 -20.72 29.74 18.42
CA LEU A 81 -20.79 28.41 17.84
C LEU A 81 -19.42 27.70 18.00
N SER A 82 -19.43 26.52 18.63
CA SER A 82 -18.25 25.64 18.73
C SER A 82 -18.27 24.61 17.62
N ILE A 83 -17.29 24.67 16.70
CA ILE A 83 -17.17 23.79 15.56
C ILE A 83 -16.06 22.78 15.83
N PRO A 84 -16.36 21.48 16.00
CA PRO A 84 -15.36 20.46 16.23
C PRO A 84 -14.60 20.13 14.95
N LEU A 85 -13.26 19.92 15.06
CA LEU A 85 -12.41 19.51 13.97
C LEU A 85 -12.10 18.00 14.05
N THR A 86 -12.01 17.36 12.89
CA THR A 86 -11.59 15.96 12.79
C THR A 86 -10.07 15.85 12.85
N ILE A 87 -9.54 15.14 13.88
CA ILE A 87 -8.10 15.00 14.09
C ILE A 87 -7.72 13.53 13.97
N TYR A 88 -6.77 13.23 13.10
CA TYR A 88 -6.17 11.90 12.92
C TYR A 88 -7.18 10.73 12.94
N GLN A 89 -8.32 10.90 12.27
CA GLN A 89 -9.28 9.81 12.13
C GLN A 89 -8.89 8.87 10.98
N ARG A 90 -9.16 7.60 11.19
CA ARG A 90 -8.95 6.56 10.18
C ARG A 90 -10.10 6.58 9.18
N SER A 91 -9.78 6.65 7.88
CA SER A 91 -10.75 6.43 6.81
C SER A 91 -11.01 4.93 6.58
N ASN A 92 -12.01 4.60 5.74
CA ASN A 92 -12.29 3.22 5.32
C ASN A 92 -11.13 2.56 4.53
N LYS A 93 -10.26 3.36 3.92
CA LYS A 93 -9.06 2.90 3.19
C LYS A 93 -7.77 2.95 4.02
N ASN A 94 -7.86 3.09 5.35
CA ASN A 94 -6.74 3.24 6.28
C ASN A 94 -5.91 4.51 6.07
N THR A 95 -6.38 5.49 5.32
CA THR A 95 -5.75 6.80 5.19
C THR A 95 -6.08 7.69 6.38
N CYS A 96 -5.31 8.74 6.60
CA CYS A 96 -5.51 9.69 7.67
C CYS A 96 -6.46 10.81 7.21
N MET A 97 -7.52 11.03 7.97
CA MET A 97 -8.39 12.19 7.84
C MET A 97 -8.02 13.17 8.95
N HIS A 98 -7.52 14.33 8.55
CA HIS A 98 -7.12 15.40 9.45
C HIS A 98 -7.53 16.73 8.86
N GLN A 99 -8.24 17.56 9.64
CA GLN A 99 -8.66 18.89 9.25
C GLN A 99 -7.70 19.94 9.81
N LYS A 100 -7.26 20.86 8.95
CA LYS A 100 -6.34 21.94 9.30
C LYS A 100 -7.09 23.27 9.30
N PRO A 101 -7.14 24.03 10.42
CA PRO A 101 -7.77 25.34 10.44
C PRO A 101 -7.01 26.34 9.54
N GLN A 102 -7.75 27.09 8.72
CA GLN A 102 -7.25 28.12 7.82
C GLN A 102 -7.51 29.53 8.34
N VAL A 103 -8.19 29.62 9.46
CA VAL A 103 -8.63 30.88 10.05
C VAL A 103 -7.88 31.16 11.34
N HIS A 104 -7.59 32.42 11.57
CA HIS A 104 -6.93 32.90 12.77
C HIS A 104 -7.90 33.73 13.63
N ARG A 105 -7.59 33.82 14.92
CA ARG A 105 -8.34 34.63 15.87
C ARG A 105 -8.49 36.08 15.38
N GLY A 106 -9.70 36.63 15.46
CA GLY A 106 -10.02 38.00 15.05
C GLY A 106 -10.38 38.17 13.59
N LYS A 107 -10.34 37.10 12.76
CA LYS A 107 -10.74 37.17 11.36
C LYS A 107 -12.25 37.21 11.23
N CYS A 108 -12.76 38.17 10.47
CA CYS A 108 -14.18 38.23 10.07
C CYS A 108 -14.43 37.20 8.97
N ILE A 109 -15.44 36.38 9.14
CA ILE A 109 -15.82 35.30 8.25
C ILE A 109 -17.20 35.60 7.65
N LYS A 110 -17.32 35.39 6.34
CA LYS A 110 -18.58 35.45 5.61
C LYS A 110 -19.23 34.05 5.56
N LYS A 111 -20.55 34.02 5.43
CA LYS A 111 -21.27 32.77 5.16
C LYS A 111 -20.73 32.09 3.89
N GLY A 112 -20.50 30.79 3.94
CA GLY A 112 -19.94 29.99 2.85
C GLY A 112 -18.41 29.99 2.75
N GLN A 113 -17.71 30.71 3.61
CA GLN A 113 -16.24 30.72 3.64
C GLN A 113 -15.70 29.48 4.37
N ILE A 114 -14.62 28.90 3.87
CA ILE A 114 -13.98 27.75 4.49
C ILE A 114 -13.24 28.15 5.76
N LEU A 115 -13.48 27.38 6.82
CA LEU A 115 -12.86 27.53 8.13
C LEU A 115 -11.69 26.59 8.32
N ALA A 116 -11.80 25.36 7.82
CA ALA A 116 -10.76 24.35 7.90
C ALA A 116 -10.71 23.51 6.62
N ASP A 117 -9.51 23.32 6.11
CA ASP A 117 -9.24 22.39 5.00
C ASP A 117 -9.33 20.95 5.49
N GLY A 118 -9.86 20.08 4.66
CA GLY A 118 -9.95 18.66 4.91
C GLY A 118 -8.72 17.89 4.43
N ALA A 119 -8.79 16.58 4.52
CA ALA A 119 -7.80 15.72 3.90
C ALA A 119 -7.91 15.85 2.38
N ALA A 120 -6.79 16.06 1.70
CA ALA A 120 -6.70 16.28 0.25
C ALA A 120 -7.48 17.50 -0.28
N THR A 121 -7.61 18.56 0.52
CA THR A 121 -8.08 19.87 0.06
C THR A 121 -7.09 20.94 0.49
N VAL A 122 -6.89 21.96 -0.34
CA VAL A 122 -6.02 23.11 -0.06
C VAL A 122 -6.70 24.35 -0.59
N GLY A 123 -7.05 25.28 0.32
CA GLY A 123 -7.61 26.58 -0.02
C GLY A 123 -8.74 26.48 -1.04
N ASP A 124 -9.83 25.79 -0.69
CA ASP A 124 -11.06 25.65 -1.45
C ASP A 124 -11.03 24.67 -2.62
N GLU A 125 -9.88 24.13 -3.00
CA GLU A 125 -9.75 23.24 -4.14
C GLU A 125 -9.35 21.81 -3.73
N LEU A 126 -9.79 20.84 -4.51
CA LEU A 126 -9.37 19.46 -4.38
C LEU A 126 -7.89 19.30 -4.73
N ALA A 127 -7.10 18.76 -3.81
CA ALA A 127 -5.66 18.58 -3.95
C ALA A 127 -5.28 17.11 -3.65
N LEU A 128 -5.34 16.26 -4.69
CA LEU A 128 -5.07 14.83 -4.57
C LEU A 128 -3.60 14.45 -4.77
N GLY A 129 -2.76 15.35 -5.25
CA GLY A 129 -1.39 15.05 -5.64
C GLY A 129 -0.44 16.23 -5.55
N LYS A 130 0.65 16.15 -6.31
CA LYS A 130 1.72 17.15 -6.40
C LYS A 130 2.06 17.46 -7.85
N ASN A 131 2.46 18.72 -8.11
CA ASN A 131 3.03 19.14 -9.38
C ASN A 131 4.53 18.84 -9.38
N VAL A 132 4.97 17.90 -10.21
CA VAL A 132 6.37 17.47 -10.30
C VAL A 132 6.91 17.70 -11.71
N LEU A 133 8.21 17.97 -11.82
CA LEU A 133 8.88 18.16 -13.10
C LEU A 133 9.11 16.80 -13.76
N VAL A 134 8.46 16.58 -14.89
CA VAL A 134 8.47 15.31 -15.62
C VAL A 134 9.17 15.46 -16.96
N ALA A 135 9.96 14.46 -17.35
CA ALA A 135 10.51 14.31 -18.70
C ALA A 135 9.98 13.04 -19.36
N TYR A 136 9.59 13.16 -20.64
CA TYR A 136 9.19 12.01 -21.47
C TYR A 136 10.37 11.59 -22.34
N MET A 137 11.15 10.62 -21.87
CA MET A 137 12.32 10.12 -22.58
C MET A 137 12.63 8.67 -22.18
N PRO A 138 13.21 7.85 -23.07
CA PRO A 138 13.69 6.53 -22.68
C PRO A 138 14.96 6.66 -21.80
N TRP A 139 15.09 5.77 -20.79
CA TRP A 139 16.23 5.76 -19.88
C TRP A 139 16.74 4.34 -19.66
N GLU A 140 17.70 3.91 -20.47
CA GLU A 140 18.43 2.62 -20.34
C GLU A 140 17.54 1.39 -20.06
N GLY A 141 16.31 1.39 -20.56
CA GLY A 141 15.34 0.33 -20.30
C GLY A 141 14.71 0.33 -18.90
N ASN A 142 15.18 1.16 -17.97
CA ASN A 142 14.64 1.21 -16.60
C ASN A 142 13.22 1.80 -16.51
N ASN A 143 12.75 2.46 -17.57
CA ASN A 143 11.38 2.98 -17.72
C ASN A 143 10.61 2.31 -18.87
N SER A 144 10.96 1.06 -19.19
CA SER A 144 10.22 0.25 -20.17
C SER A 144 8.78 0.04 -19.74
N GLU A 145 7.86 0.02 -20.70
CA GLU A 145 6.43 -0.13 -20.48
C GLU A 145 5.86 0.95 -19.52
N ASP A 146 5.33 0.53 -18.37
CA ASP A 146 4.74 1.39 -17.34
C ASP A 146 5.70 1.69 -16.17
N ALA A 147 6.98 1.45 -16.33
CA ALA A 147 7.98 1.74 -15.32
C ALA A 147 8.31 3.23 -15.29
N VAL A 148 8.48 3.77 -14.09
CA VAL A 148 8.79 5.18 -13.83
C VAL A 148 10.05 5.29 -13.01
N LEU A 149 10.96 6.16 -13.42
CA LEU A 149 12.11 6.56 -12.62
C LEU A 149 11.75 7.79 -11.80
N ILE A 150 12.19 7.83 -10.56
CA ILE A 150 11.99 8.98 -9.68
C ILE A 150 13.31 9.46 -9.09
N SER A 151 13.38 10.75 -8.82
CA SER A 151 14.47 11.38 -8.10
C SER A 151 14.40 11.12 -6.60
N GLU A 152 15.54 10.95 -5.97
CA GLU A 152 15.70 10.85 -4.52
C GLU A 152 15.15 12.09 -3.78
N ARG A 153 15.12 13.27 -4.45
CA ARG A 153 14.50 14.47 -3.93
C ARG A 153 13.06 14.26 -3.46
N LEU A 154 12.26 13.48 -4.22
CA LEU A 154 10.87 13.19 -3.90
C LEU A 154 10.70 12.40 -2.59
N VAL A 155 11.74 11.68 -2.18
CA VAL A 155 11.77 10.94 -0.90
C VAL A 155 12.23 11.85 0.23
N TYR A 156 13.35 12.56 0.07
CA TYR A 156 13.94 13.37 1.14
C TYR A 156 13.12 14.61 1.51
N GLU A 157 12.49 15.25 0.53
CA GLU A 157 11.60 16.40 0.74
C GLU A 157 10.17 16.00 1.14
N ASP A 158 9.93 14.71 1.43
CA ASP A 158 8.61 14.18 1.83
C ASP A 158 7.46 14.51 0.86
N ILE A 159 7.75 14.72 -0.44
CA ILE A 159 6.78 15.21 -1.43
C ILE A 159 5.59 14.25 -1.58
N PHE A 160 5.85 12.93 -1.64
CA PHE A 160 4.81 11.90 -1.74
C PHE A 160 4.62 11.13 -0.44
N THR A 161 4.88 11.73 0.69
CA THR A 161 4.67 11.11 1.99
C THR A 161 3.19 11.13 2.36
N SER A 162 2.73 10.01 2.89
CA SER A 162 1.34 9.82 3.30
C SER A 162 1.25 9.21 4.70
N PHE A 163 0.20 9.56 5.41
CA PHE A 163 -0.10 9.00 6.73
C PHE A 163 -1.19 7.96 6.65
N HIS A 164 -0.94 6.81 7.27
CA HIS A 164 -1.88 5.68 7.30
C HIS A 164 -2.17 5.30 8.75
N ILE A 165 -3.46 5.14 9.07
CA ILE A 165 -3.90 4.74 10.40
C ILE A 165 -4.46 3.33 10.32
N ARG A 166 -3.84 2.41 11.07
CA ARG A 166 -4.32 1.04 11.23
C ARG A 166 -4.89 0.86 12.62
N LYS A 167 -5.97 0.12 12.68
CA LYS A 167 -6.68 -0.21 13.90
C LYS A 167 -6.54 -1.69 14.19
N TYR A 168 -6.08 -1.99 15.37
CA TYR A 168 -5.95 -3.34 15.87
C TYR A 168 -6.88 -3.53 17.06
N GLU A 169 -7.59 -4.64 17.07
CA GLU A 169 -8.54 -4.98 18.13
C GLU A 169 -8.23 -6.37 18.64
N ILE A 170 -8.24 -6.52 19.94
CA ILE A 170 -8.14 -7.82 20.61
C ILE A 170 -9.22 -7.91 21.69
N GLN A 171 -9.82 -9.08 21.81
CA GLN A 171 -10.85 -9.37 22.81
C GLN A 171 -10.36 -10.49 23.70
N THR A 172 -10.76 -10.47 24.96
CA THR A 172 -10.58 -11.58 25.89
C THR A 172 -11.79 -12.51 25.80
N HIS A 173 -11.52 -13.81 25.76
CA HIS A 173 -12.56 -14.82 25.72
C HIS A 173 -12.46 -15.72 26.96
N MET A 174 -13.60 -16.29 27.34
CA MET A 174 -13.64 -17.34 28.35
C MET A 174 -13.47 -18.70 27.65
N THR A 175 -12.38 -19.37 27.95
CA THR A 175 -12.13 -20.72 27.43
C THR A 175 -12.61 -21.77 28.44
N SER A 176 -12.73 -23.04 28.00
CA SER A 176 -13.09 -24.18 28.89
C SER A 176 -12.12 -24.38 30.07
N TYR A 177 -10.91 -23.80 29.96
CA TYR A 177 -9.83 -23.94 30.96
C TYR A 177 -9.63 -22.69 31.82
N GLY A 178 -10.45 -21.65 31.63
CA GLY A 178 -10.37 -20.41 32.38
C GLY A 178 -10.44 -19.16 31.48
N SER A 179 -10.46 -17.99 32.10
CA SER A 179 -10.46 -16.72 31.39
C SER A 179 -9.07 -16.38 30.86
N GLU A 180 -9.01 -15.84 29.64
CA GLU A 180 -7.80 -15.23 29.10
C GLU A 180 -7.43 -13.99 29.93
N ARG A 181 -6.12 -13.78 30.12
CA ARG A 181 -5.60 -12.66 30.91
C ARG A 181 -4.67 -11.78 30.10
N ILE A 182 -4.81 -10.47 30.31
CA ILE A 182 -3.91 -9.48 29.75
C ILE A 182 -2.81 -9.20 30.78
N THR A 183 -1.56 -9.34 30.40
CA THR A 183 -0.41 -9.17 31.28
C THR A 183 0.85 -8.80 30.51
N ASN A 184 1.78 -8.12 31.16
CA ASN A 184 3.11 -7.86 30.63
C ASN A 184 4.12 -8.99 30.95
N LYS A 185 3.77 -9.88 31.89
CA LYS A 185 4.62 -11.02 32.29
C LYS A 185 4.34 -12.21 31.39
N ILE A 186 5.02 -12.29 30.25
CA ILE A 186 4.85 -13.34 29.26
C ILE A 186 6.12 -14.19 29.28
N PRO A 187 6.03 -15.48 29.73
CA PRO A 187 7.17 -16.38 29.66
C PRO A 187 7.56 -16.60 28.18
N HIS A 188 8.83 -16.81 27.92
CA HIS A 188 9.42 -17.12 26.61
C HIS A 188 9.52 -15.96 25.59
N LEU A 189 9.10 -14.74 25.90
CA LEU A 189 9.33 -13.59 25.06
C LEU A 189 10.55 -12.78 25.51
N GLU A 190 11.31 -12.28 24.54
CA GLU A 190 12.44 -11.39 24.79
C GLU A 190 11.98 -10.08 25.43
N ALA A 191 12.72 -9.57 26.40
CA ALA A 191 12.46 -8.30 27.07
C ALA A 191 12.40 -7.10 26.08
N LYS A 192 13.11 -7.20 24.95
CA LYS A 192 13.09 -6.19 23.89
C LYS A 192 11.71 -6.02 23.28
N LEU A 193 10.97 -7.10 23.07
CA LEU A 193 9.61 -7.07 22.49
C LEU A 193 8.56 -6.54 23.46
N LEU A 194 8.84 -6.59 24.76
CA LEU A 194 7.95 -6.15 25.84
C LEU A 194 8.23 -4.72 26.33
N ARG A 195 9.30 -4.07 25.83
CA ARG A 195 9.76 -2.75 26.30
C ARG A 195 8.70 -1.64 26.27
N ASN A 196 7.79 -1.72 25.31
CA ASN A 196 6.78 -0.70 25.05
C ASN A 196 5.45 -0.96 25.79
N LEU A 197 5.37 -2.01 26.62
CA LEU A 197 4.17 -2.37 27.36
C LEU A 197 4.11 -1.68 28.74
N ASP A 198 2.93 -1.26 29.12
CA ASP A 198 2.63 -0.79 30.47
C ASP A 198 2.48 -1.96 31.46
N LYS A 199 2.34 -1.67 32.76
CA LYS A 199 2.10 -2.66 33.83
C LYS A 199 0.90 -3.55 33.55
N ASN A 200 -0.09 -3.05 32.84
CA ASN A 200 -1.28 -3.78 32.43
C ASN A 200 -1.11 -4.66 31.19
N GLY A 201 0.08 -4.69 30.57
CA GLY A 201 0.33 -5.48 29.36
C GLY A 201 -0.19 -4.85 28.08
N ILE A 202 -0.43 -3.54 28.05
CA ILE A 202 -0.90 -2.78 26.89
C ILE A 202 0.19 -1.80 26.47
N VAL A 203 0.33 -1.56 25.16
CA VAL A 203 1.31 -0.61 24.62
C VAL A 203 1.04 0.81 25.11
N ILE A 204 2.10 1.53 25.44
CA ILE A 204 2.05 2.91 25.94
C ILE A 204 1.69 3.86 24.80
N PHE A 205 0.78 4.81 25.07
CA PHE A 205 0.42 5.89 24.15
C PHE A 205 1.66 6.68 23.73
N GLY A 206 1.77 7.02 22.45
CA GLY A 206 2.88 7.78 21.89
C GLY A 206 4.17 7.00 21.62
N SER A 207 4.25 5.73 22.02
CA SER A 207 5.43 4.89 21.80
C SER A 207 5.65 4.58 20.32
N TRP A 208 6.94 4.43 19.96
CA TRP A 208 7.34 3.91 18.66
C TRP A 208 7.39 2.39 18.72
N VAL A 209 6.72 1.74 17.78
CA VAL A 209 6.64 0.29 17.65
C VAL A 209 7.17 -0.15 16.29
N GLU A 210 7.86 -1.30 16.28
CA GLU A 210 8.45 -1.91 15.11
C GLU A 210 7.77 -3.25 14.79
N THR A 211 8.05 -3.78 13.61
CA THR A 211 7.53 -5.09 13.19
C THR A 211 7.90 -6.17 14.21
N GLY A 212 6.89 -6.91 14.69
CA GLY A 212 7.06 -7.98 15.66
C GLY A 212 6.89 -7.55 17.13
N ASP A 213 6.92 -6.25 17.45
CA ASP A 213 6.67 -5.77 18.82
C ASP A 213 5.27 -6.17 19.29
N VAL A 214 5.16 -6.47 20.57
CA VAL A 214 3.90 -6.84 21.20
C VAL A 214 3.10 -5.58 21.52
N LEU A 215 1.88 -5.49 20.98
CA LEU A 215 0.94 -4.41 21.26
C LEU A 215 0.09 -4.66 22.49
N VAL A 216 -0.36 -5.92 22.66
CA VAL A 216 -1.09 -6.39 23.83
C VAL A 216 -0.58 -7.75 24.21
N GLY A 217 -0.11 -7.87 25.44
CA GLY A 217 0.29 -9.15 26.04
C GLY A 217 -0.93 -9.92 26.51
N LYS A 218 -1.23 -11.05 25.88
CA LYS A 218 -2.36 -11.91 26.23
C LYS A 218 -1.91 -13.35 26.42
N LEU A 219 -2.36 -13.96 27.51
CA LEU A 219 -2.13 -15.36 27.84
C LEU A 219 -3.45 -16.12 27.86
N THR A 220 -3.51 -17.23 27.13
CA THR A 220 -4.64 -18.16 27.12
C THR A 220 -4.28 -19.39 27.96
N PRO A 221 -5.06 -19.74 28.98
CA PRO A 221 -4.82 -20.94 29.76
C PRO A 221 -5.00 -22.19 28.90
N GLN A 222 -4.10 -23.15 29.02
CA GLN A 222 -4.13 -24.42 28.30
C GLN A 222 -3.86 -25.57 29.24
N MET A 223 -4.57 -26.71 29.07
CA MET A 223 -4.19 -27.92 29.78
C MET A 223 -2.84 -28.43 29.28
N ALA A 224 -1.97 -28.70 30.19
CA ALA A 224 -0.73 -29.41 29.90
C ALA A 224 -1.07 -30.88 29.55
N LYS A 225 -1.34 -31.15 28.25
CA LYS A 225 -1.48 -32.53 27.79
C LYS A 225 -0.09 -33.14 27.63
N GLU A 226 0.44 -33.67 28.72
CA GLU A 226 1.69 -34.47 28.71
C GLU A 226 1.62 -35.66 27.75
N SER A 227 0.41 -36.17 27.50
CA SER A 227 0.17 -37.34 26.63
C SER A 227 0.29 -37.06 25.14
N SER A 228 0.27 -35.80 24.72
CA SER A 228 0.31 -35.43 23.28
C SER A 228 1.73 -35.22 22.73
N TYR A 229 2.75 -35.25 23.57
CA TYR A 229 4.13 -35.12 23.13
C TYR A 229 4.75 -36.50 22.87
N SER A 230 5.55 -36.58 21.81
CA SER A 230 6.36 -37.76 21.56
C SER A 230 7.32 -38.00 22.73
N PRO A 231 7.73 -39.26 23.02
CA PRO A 231 8.71 -39.53 24.06
C PRO A 231 10.00 -38.75 23.91
N GLU A 232 10.39 -38.47 22.65
CA GLU A 232 11.57 -37.71 22.29
C GLU A 232 11.43 -36.23 22.65
N ASP A 233 10.26 -35.61 22.39
CA ASP A 233 9.97 -34.22 22.77
C ASP A 233 9.97 -34.05 24.30
N ARG A 234 9.51 -35.05 25.06
CA ARG A 234 9.57 -35.03 26.51
C ARG A 234 11.00 -35.05 27.02
N LEU A 235 11.83 -35.90 26.43
CA LEU A 235 13.25 -36.01 26.80
C LEU A 235 13.99 -34.68 26.46
N LEU A 236 13.75 -34.14 25.31
CA LEU A 236 14.38 -32.89 24.85
C LEU A 236 13.99 -31.70 25.73
N ARG A 237 12.75 -31.62 26.15
CA ARG A 237 12.27 -30.62 27.12
C ARG A 237 12.86 -30.80 28.50
N ALA A 238 12.98 -32.05 28.97
CA ALA A 238 13.62 -32.35 30.24
C ALA A 238 15.11 -31.96 30.24
N ILE A 239 15.83 -32.22 29.13
CA ILE A 239 17.24 -31.87 28.99
C ILE A 239 17.43 -30.35 28.93
N LEU A 240 16.55 -29.62 28.20
CA LEU A 240 16.61 -28.19 28.07
C LEU A 240 16.01 -27.42 29.25
N GLY A 241 15.48 -28.12 30.26
CA GLY A 241 14.84 -27.50 31.43
C GLY A 241 13.58 -26.71 31.11
N ILE A 242 12.93 -26.96 29.95
CA ILE A 242 11.74 -26.26 29.52
C ILE A 242 10.54 -26.78 30.31
N GLN A 243 10.07 -25.98 31.27
CA GLN A 243 8.84 -26.29 32.01
C GLN A 243 7.64 -26.29 31.07
N VAL A 244 6.75 -27.26 31.26
CA VAL A 244 5.47 -27.30 30.51
C VAL A 244 4.66 -26.09 30.90
N SER A 245 4.54 -25.15 29.98
CA SER A 245 3.75 -23.94 30.22
C SER A 245 2.26 -24.29 30.25
N THR A 246 1.61 -23.96 31.35
CA THR A 246 0.15 -24.07 31.51
C THR A 246 -0.62 -22.99 30.73
N SER A 247 0.10 -22.12 30.02
CA SER A 247 -0.48 -21.01 29.25
C SER A 247 0.18 -20.89 27.90
N LYS A 248 -0.62 -20.61 26.89
CA LYS A 248 -0.19 -20.30 25.52
C LYS A 248 -0.19 -18.80 25.32
N GLU A 249 0.85 -18.26 24.67
CA GLU A 249 0.87 -16.88 24.26
C GLU A 249 -0.08 -16.64 23.06
N THR A 250 -0.98 -15.69 23.20
CA THR A 250 -1.90 -15.24 22.16
C THR A 250 -1.83 -13.72 21.98
N CYS A 251 -0.61 -13.19 22.12
CA CYS A 251 -0.34 -11.77 22.06
C CYS A 251 -0.68 -11.17 20.71
N LEU A 252 -1.14 -9.92 20.72
CA LEU A 252 -1.28 -9.13 19.53
C LEU A 252 0.08 -8.53 19.18
N LYS A 253 0.70 -9.03 18.11
CA LYS A 253 1.99 -8.53 17.60
C LYS A 253 1.75 -7.63 16.38
N LEU A 254 2.62 -6.60 16.19
CA LEU A 254 2.55 -5.75 15.02
C LEU A 254 2.99 -6.55 13.78
N PRO A 255 2.13 -6.69 12.75
CA PRO A 255 2.51 -7.36 11.51
C PRO A 255 3.55 -6.54 10.73
N THR A 256 4.18 -7.15 9.74
CA THR A 256 5.15 -6.50 8.84
C THR A 256 4.56 -5.22 8.23
N GLY A 257 5.29 -4.11 8.29
CA GLY A 257 4.81 -2.85 7.76
C GLY A 257 5.61 -1.61 8.16
N GLY A 258 6.80 -1.79 8.74
CA GLY A 258 7.69 -0.68 9.09
C GLY A 258 7.41 -0.05 10.47
N ARG A 259 8.15 0.99 10.78
CA ARG A 259 8.08 1.71 12.05
C ARG A 259 6.82 2.55 12.14
N SER A 260 6.15 2.51 13.29
CA SER A 260 4.83 3.13 13.50
C SER A 260 4.73 3.76 14.88
N ARG A 261 3.84 4.72 15.06
CA ARG A 261 3.60 5.40 16.34
C ARG A 261 2.18 5.13 16.84
N VAL A 262 2.04 4.81 18.11
CA VAL A 262 0.73 4.60 18.75
C VAL A 262 0.06 5.96 19.01
N ILE A 263 -1.15 6.17 18.45
CA ILE A 263 -1.90 7.44 18.54
C ILE A 263 -3.15 7.37 19.40
N ASP A 264 -3.70 6.17 19.63
CA ASP A 264 -4.91 6.00 20.46
C ASP A 264 -4.93 4.59 21.05
N VAL A 265 -5.27 4.51 22.33
CA VAL A 265 -5.44 3.25 23.06
C VAL A 265 -6.73 3.33 23.85
N ARG A 266 -7.71 2.49 23.49
CA ARG A 266 -9.01 2.46 24.16
C ARG A 266 -9.27 1.09 24.76
N TRP A 267 -9.57 1.09 26.03
CA TRP A 267 -10.02 -0.09 26.74
C TRP A 267 -11.54 -0.02 26.92
N ILE A 268 -12.25 -0.94 26.30
CA ILE A 268 -13.71 -0.99 26.26
C ILE A 268 -14.17 -2.21 27.03
N GLN A 269 -14.83 -1.99 28.15
CA GLN A 269 -15.51 -3.03 28.92
C GLN A 269 -16.97 -3.08 28.53
N LYS A 270 -17.44 -4.18 27.97
CA LYS A 270 -18.87 -4.39 27.74
C LYS A 270 -19.51 -4.84 29.06
N LYS A 271 -20.35 -4.01 29.63
CA LYS A 271 -21.22 -4.41 30.76
C LYS A 271 -22.24 -5.42 30.22
N GLY A 272 -22.01 -6.70 30.47
CA GLY A 272 -22.95 -7.79 30.17
C GLY A 272 -23.65 -8.25 31.46
N GLY A 273 -24.87 -8.79 31.34
CA GLY A 273 -25.62 -9.34 32.49
C GLY A 273 -25.09 -10.68 33.02
N SER A 274 -23.94 -11.16 32.55
CA SER A 274 -23.28 -12.38 33.03
C SER A 274 -22.07 -12.05 33.92
N SER A 275 -21.65 -12.97 34.75
CA SER A 275 -20.49 -12.83 35.64
C SER A 275 -19.15 -12.60 34.93
N TYR A 276 -19.10 -12.71 33.60
CA TYR A 276 -17.94 -12.47 32.76
C TYR A 276 -18.15 -11.26 31.85
N ASN A 277 -17.33 -10.22 32.04
CA ASN A 277 -17.31 -9.04 31.19
C ASN A 277 -16.12 -9.15 30.22
N PRO A 278 -16.37 -9.39 28.92
CA PRO A 278 -15.28 -9.44 27.94
C PRO A 278 -14.66 -8.05 27.78
N GLU A 279 -13.35 -8.01 27.88
CA GLU A 279 -12.55 -6.81 27.65
C GLU A 279 -12.15 -6.72 26.18
N MET A 280 -12.34 -5.56 25.58
CA MET A 280 -11.87 -5.28 24.24
C MET A 280 -10.86 -4.14 24.29
N ILE A 281 -9.67 -4.39 23.79
CA ILE A 281 -8.65 -3.36 23.62
C ILE A 281 -8.57 -3.00 22.16
N ARG A 282 -8.63 -1.70 21.91
CA ARG A 282 -8.53 -1.10 20.58
C ARG A 282 -7.32 -0.18 20.55
N ILE A 283 -6.42 -0.42 19.63
CA ILE A 283 -5.19 0.35 19.44
C ILE A 283 -5.18 0.92 18.03
N SER A 284 -4.98 2.22 17.91
CA SER A 284 -4.79 2.90 16.64
C SER A 284 -3.33 3.29 16.48
N ILE A 285 -2.75 2.95 15.34
CA ILE A 285 -1.34 3.15 15.05
C ILE A 285 -1.21 3.97 13.77
N LEU A 286 -0.39 5.03 13.83
CA LEU A 286 -0.05 5.88 12.71
C LEU A 286 1.25 5.40 12.07
N GLN A 287 1.24 5.23 10.78
CA GLN A 287 2.40 4.91 9.96
C GLN A 287 2.66 6.02 8.95
N LYS A 288 3.87 6.59 8.98
CA LYS A 288 4.39 7.47 7.93
C LYS A 288 4.90 6.59 6.79
N ARG A 289 4.44 6.82 5.57
CA ARG A 289 4.86 6.09 4.38
C ARG A 289 5.39 7.03 3.32
N GLU A 290 6.65 6.96 3.10
CA GLU A 290 7.36 7.60 1.99
C GLU A 290 7.08 6.84 0.69
N ILE A 291 7.46 7.41 -0.45
CA ILE A 291 7.41 6.70 -1.71
C ILE A 291 8.56 5.71 -1.81
N LYS A 292 8.27 4.50 -2.27
CA LYS A 292 9.24 3.40 -2.40
C LYS A 292 9.21 2.80 -3.81
N VAL A 293 10.27 2.08 -4.15
CA VAL A 293 10.30 1.25 -5.36
C VAL A 293 9.12 0.26 -5.33
N ARG A 294 8.45 0.07 -6.46
CA ARG A 294 7.20 -0.69 -6.66
C ARG A 294 5.92 -0.03 -6.16
N ASP A 295 5.96 1.19 -5.63
CA ASP A 295 4.75 1.97 -5.40
C ASP A 295 4.13 2.40 -6.73
N LYS A 296 2.81 2.52 -6.75
CA LYS A 296 2.06 2.90 -7.94
C LYS A 296 1.74 4.38 -7.91
N VAL A 297 2.12 5.08 -8.97
CA VAL A 297 1.79 6.49 -9.22
C VAL A 297 0.95 6.62 -10.48
N ALA A 298 0.18 7.67 -10.61
CA ALA A 298 -0.63 7.92 -11.79
C ALA A 298 -0.82 9.42 -12.01
N GLY A 299 -1.01 9.80 -13.26
CA GLY A 299 -1.57 11.12 -13.60
C GLY A 299 -3.09 11.09 -13.66
N ARG A 300 -3.69 12.19 -14.16
CA ARG A 300 -5.14 12.33 -14.33
C ARG A 300 -5.65 11.88 -15.71
N HIS A 301 -4.80 11.32 -16.57
CA HIS A 301 -5.11 11.00 -17.97
C HIS A 301 -5.07 9.50 -18.28
N GLY A 302 -5.28 8.66 -17.27
CA GLY A 302 -5.20 7.22 -17.43
C GLY A 302 -3.77 6.67 -17.52
N ASN A 303 -2.76 7.50 -17.33
CA ASN A 303 -1.35 7.13 -17.28
C ASN A 303 -1.00 6.64 -15.88
N LYS A 304 -0.83 5.34 -15.74
CA LYS A 304 -0.39 4.68 -14.50
C LYS A 304 1.05 4.20 -14.67
N GLY A 305 1.81 4.28 -13.59
CA GLY A 305 3.18 3.77 -13.60
C GLY A 305 3.56 3.15 -12.26
N ILE A 306 4.60 2.33 -12.30
CA ILE A 306 5.18 1.70 -11.12
C ILE A 306 6.62 2.20 -10.99
N VAL A 307 6.97 2.67 -9.80
CA VAL A 307 8.34 3.12 -9.52
C VAL A 307 9.30 1.95 -9.65
N SER A 308 10.20 2.03 -10.63
CA SER A 308 11.21 0.99 -10.90
C SER A 308 12.50 1.22 -10.12
N LYS A 309 12.98 2.46 -10.10
CA LYS A 309 14.25 2.84 -9.47
C LYS A 309 14.17 4.25 -8.92
N ILE A 310 14.87 4.49 -7.82
CA ILE A 310 15.11 5.82 -7.25
C ILE A 310 16.55 6.18 -7.59
N LEU A 311 16.74 7.28 -8.31
CA LEU A 311 18.06 7.78 -8.69
C LEU A 311 18.47 8.93 -7.78
N SER A 312 19.78 9.07 -7.54
CA SER A 312 20.31 10.23 -6.85
C SER A 312 20.02 11.51 -7.65
N ARG A 313 19.91 12.65 -6.97
CA ARG A 313 19.65 13.94 -7.63
C ARG A 313 20.69 14.27 -8.68
N GLN A 314 21.94 13.85 -8.48
CA GLN A 314 23.08 14.12 -9.37
C GLN A 314 23.00 13.31 -10.66
N ASP A 315 22.44 12.08 -10.61
CA ASP A 315 22.34 11.18 -11.78
C ASP A 315 21.09 11.45 -12.63
N MET A 316 20.17 12.26 -12.13
CA MET A 316 18.95 12.62 -12.88
C MET A 316 19.28 13.55 -14.05
N PRO A 317 18.52 13.43 -15.16
CA PRO A 317 18.62 14.42 -16.24
C PRO A 317 18.24 15.81 -15.73
N TYR A 318 18.86 16.85 -16.31
CA TYR A 318 18.64 18.23 -15.89
C TYR A 318 18.45 19.18 -17.08
N LEU A 319 17.79 20.29 -16.80
CA LEU A 319 17.49 21.38 -17.74
C LEU A 319 18.71 22.25 -18.00
N GLN A 320 18.59 23.17 -18.97
CA GLN A 320 19.60 24.17 -19.28
C GLN A 320 19.83 25.17 -18.11
N ASP A 321 18.81 25.37 -17.25
CA ASP A 321 18.90 26.19 -16.04
C ASP A 321 19.52 25.42 -14.83
N GLY A 322 19.88 24.15 -15.02
CA GLY A 322 20.44 23.29 -13.98
C GLY A 322 19.39 22.62 -13.07
N GLY A 323 18.09 22.85 -13.30
CA GLY A 323 17.01 22.20 -12.55
C GLY A 323 16.94 20.69 -12.85
N PRO A 324 17.07 19.78 -11.86
CA PRO A 324 16.97 18.36 -12.10
C PRO A 324 15.51 17.95 -12.33
N VAL A 325 15.30 16.95 -13.19
CA VAL A 325 13.99 16.33 -13.42
C VAL A 325 13.59 15.45 -12.23
N ASP A 326 12.34 15.49 -11.85
CA ASP A 326 11.82 14.70 -10.71
C ASP A 326 11.41 13.29 -11.11
N MET A 327 10.78 13.15 -12.28
CA MET A 327 10.30 11.85 -12.78
C MET A 327 10.59 11.70 -14.28
N VAL A 328 10.87 10.46 -14.71
CA VAL A 328 11.09 10.14 -16.13
C VAL A 328 10.08 9.08 -16.55
N PHE A 329 9.26 9.45 -17.56
CA PHE A 329 8.26 8.56 -18.16
C PHE A 329 8.70 8.06 -19.53
N ASN A 330 8.15 6.91 -19.93
CA ASN A 330 8.37 6.36 -21.26
C ASN A 330 7.46 7.04 -22.28
N PRO A 331 8.00 7.66 -23.33
CA PRO A 331 7.21 8.32 -24.37
C PRO A 331 6.39 7.33 -25.22
N LEU A 332 6.81 6.07 -25.33
CA LEU A 332 6.12 5.05 -26.14
C LEU A 332 4.72 4.71 -25.59
N GLY A 333 4.49 4.96 -24.29
CA GLY A 333 3.18 4.77 -23.67
C GLY A 333 2.10 5.76 -24.13
N VAL A 334 2.47 6.90 -24.72
CA VAL A 334 1.51 7.94 -25.11
C VAL A 334 0.76 7.59 -26.40
N PRO A 335 1.45 7.30 -27.54
CA PRO A 335 0.77 7.03 -28.80
C PRO A 335 -0.12 5.78 -28.73
N SER A 336 0.38 4.72 -28.10
CA SER A 336 -0.34 3.46 -28.01
C SER A 336 -1.62 3.54 -27.18
N ARG A 337 -1.72 4.51 -26.28
CA ARG A 337 -2.85 4.69 -25.35
C ARG A 337 -3.77 5.83 -25.73
N MET A 338 -3.43 6.62 -26.74
CA MET A 338 -4.23 7.74 -27.25
C MET A 338 -4.68 8.71 -26.14
N ASN A 339 -3.78 9.03 -25.21
CA ASN A 339 -4.01 9.97 -24.10
C ASN A 339 -3.11 11.20 -24.24
N VAL A 340 -3.29 11.95 -25.35
CA VAL A 340 -2.45 13.09 -25.73
C VAL A 340 -2.58 14.27 -24.75
N GLU A 341 -3.65 14.33 -24.00
CA GLU A 341 -3.93 15.37 -23.01
C GLU A 341 -2.80 15.52 -21.97
N GLN A 342 -2.14 14.42 -21.59
CA GLN A 342 -0.99 14.46 -20.68
C GLN A 342 0.17 15.31 -21.24
N ILE A 343 0.31 15.41 -22.54
CA ILE A 343 1.34 16.24 -23.21
C ILE A 343 0.97 17.72 -23.08
N PHE A 344 -0.30 18.06 -23.32
CA PHE A 344 -0.79 19.43 -23.15
C PHE A 344 -0.71 19.89 -21.69
N GLU A 345 -1.11 19.03 -20.74
CA GLU A 345 -0.95 19.31 -19.31
C GLU A 345 0.52 19.56 -18.95
N CYS A 346 1.42 18.72 -19.43
CA CYS A 346 2.86 18.86 -19.19
C CYS A 346 3.40 20.21 -19.69
N SER A 347 3.04 20.59 -20.90
CA SER A 347 3.49 21.82 -21.54
C SER A 347 2.91 23.07 -20.86
N LEU A 348 1.60 23.09 -20.59
CA LEU A 348 0.95 24.18 -19.83
C LEU A 348 1.45 24.24 -18.39
N GLY A 349 1.73 23.09 -17.76
CA GLY A 349 2.30 23.05 -16.43
C GLY A 349 3.71 23.66 -16.36
N LEU A 350 4.51 23.54 -17.44
CA LEU A 350 5.78 24.25 -17.52
C LEU A 350 5.56 25.77 -17.56
N SER A 351 4.70 26.25 -18.44
CA SER A 351 4.38 27.67 -18.57
C SER A 351 3.80 28.23 -17.27
N GLY A 352 2.83 27.54 -16.67
CA GLY A 352 2.21 27.95 -15.41
C GLY A 352 3.20 27.97 -14.25
N GLY A 353 4.14 27.02 -14.21
CA GLY A 353 5.19 27.00 -13.19
C GLY A 353 6.23 28.11 -13.34
N MET A 354 6.43 28.64 -14.54
CA MET A 354 7.34 29.77 -14.81
C MET A 354 6.66 31.13 -14.62
N LEU A 355 5.36 31.21 -14.93
CA LEU A 355 4.57 32.45 -14.85
C LEU A 355 3.84 32.59 -13.51
N ASP A 356 3.90 31.60 -12.65
CA ASP A 356 3.11 31.49 -11.41
C ASP A 356 1.60 31.66 -11.65
N ARG A 357 1.11 31.02 -12.72
CA ARG A 357 -0.29 31.05 -13.14
C ARG A 357 -0.94 29.68 -12.98
N HIS A 358 -2.20 29.68 -12.56
CA HIS A 358 -3.04 28.49 -12.56
C HIS A 358 -4.05 28.56 -13.70
N TYR A 359 -4.06 27.56 -14.58
CA TYR A 359 -4.98 27.48 -15.70
C TYR A 359 -6.24 26.73 -15.30
N ARG A 360 -7.39 27.29 -15.69
CA ARG A 360 -8.70 26.65 -15.50
C ARG A 360 -9.37 26.56 -16.86
N ILE A 361 -9.30 25.38 -17.48
CA ILE A 361 -9.79 25.12 -18.83
C ILE A 361 -11.16 24.46 -18.71
N THR A 362 -12.17 25.06 -19.35
CA THR A 362 -13.52 24.50 -19.32
C THR A 362 -13.56 23.18 -20.09
N PRO A 363 -14.19 22.13 -19.56
CA PRO A 363 -14.37 20.90 -20.31
C PRO A 363 -15.10 21.14 -21.62
N PHE A 364 -14.61 20.52 -22.71
CA PHE A 364 -15.19 20.64 -24.06
C PHE A 364 -15.08 22.03 -24.69
N ASP A 365 -13.97 22.71 -24.47
CA ASP A 365 -13.67 24.05 -25.04
C ASP A 365 -13.63 24.07 -26.58
N GLU A 366 -13.16 23.00 -27.23
CA GLU A 366 -13.13 22.86 -28.68
C GLU A 366 -14.51 22.86 -29.37
N ARG A 367 -15.60 22.80 -28.59
CA ARG A 367 -16.94 23.06 -29.14
C ARG A 367 -17.13 24.44 -29.67
N TYR A 368 -16.37 25.40 -29.16
CA TYR A 368 -16.52 26.81 -29.49
C TYR A 368 -15.52 27.25 -30.56
N GLU A 369 -14.33 26.61 -30.58
CA GLU A 369 -13.27 26.98 -31.53
C GLU A 369 -12.41 25.77 -31.85
N GLN A 370 -12.13 25.54 -33.15
CA GLN A 370 -11.28 24.45 -33.59
C GLN A 370 -9.83 24.70 -33.16
N GLU A 371 -9.17 23.66 -32.61
CA GLU A 371 -7.78 23.71 -32.15
C GLU A 371 -7.50 24.69 -30.97
N ALA A 372 -8.53 25.17 -30.26
CA ALA A 372 -8.38 26.12 -29.15
C ALA A 372 -7.33 25.69 -28.11
N SER A 373 -7.29 24.40 -27.77
CA SER A 373 -6.32 23.84 -26.83
C SER A 373 -4.89 23.97 -27.33
N ARG A 374 -4.64 23.77 -28.63
CA ARG A 374 -3.29 23.86 -29.20
C ARG A 374 -2.82 25.30 -29.24
N GLU A 375 -3.67 26.21 -29.67
CA GLU A 375 -3.35 27.64 -29.71
C GLU A 375 -3.06 28.18 -28.31
N LEU A 376 -3.84 27.80 -27.33
CA LEU A 376 -3.60 28.16 -25.94
C LEU A 376 -2.23 27.68 -25.47
N VAL A 377 -1.89 26.41 -25.68
CA VAL A 377 -0.59 25.86 -25.27
C VAL A 377 0.56 26.61 -25.93
N PHE A 378 0.48 26.87 -27.24
CA PHE A 378 1.53 27.58 -27.97
C PHE A 378 1.69 29.02 -27.50
N SER A 379 0.58 29.75 -27.34
CA SER A 379 0.59 31.15 -26.89
C SER A 379 1.19 31.29 -25.49
N GLU A 380 0.81 30.40 -24.55
CA GLU A 380 1.31 30.45 -23.18
C GLU A 380 2.79 30.07 -23.07
N ILE A 381 3.27 29.08 -23.83
CA ILE A 381 4.71 28.72 -23.85
C ILE A 381 5.52 29.90 -24.45
N TYR A 382 5.01 30.54 -25.50
CA TYR A 382 5.65 31.71 -26.11
C TYR A 382 5.69 32.90 -25.14
N GLU A 383 4.59 33.16 -24.44
CA GLU A 383 4.54 34.21 -23.42
C GLU A 383 5.51 33.92 -22.26
N ALA A 384 5.57 32.68 -21.78
CA ALA A 384 6.52 32.26 -20.77
C ALA A 384 7.97 32.48 -21.20
N SER A 385 8.32 32.14 -22.44
CA SER A 385 9.66 32.41 -23.01
C SER A 385 10.01 33.88 -23.03
N LYS A 386 9.04 34.76 -23.39
CA LYS A 386 9.24 36.20 -23.39
C LYS A 386 9.39 36.82 -22.00
N GLN A 387 8.49 36.48 -21.09
CA GLN A 387 8.47 37.08 -19.75
C GLN A 387 9.68 36.63 -18.89
N THR A 388 10.07 35.37 -18.98
CA THR A 388 11.21 34.84 -18.25
C THR A 388 12.56 35.11 -18.91
N SER A 389 12.55 35.64 -20.16
CA SER A 389 13.75 35.83 -20.99
C SER A 389 14.54 34.53 -21.23
N ASN A 390 13.89 33.40 -21.16
CA ASN A 390 14.46 32.06 -21.36
C ASN A 390 14.09 31.49 -22.73
N PRO A 391 14.96 31.66 -23.78
CA PRO A 391 14.63 31.22 -25.13
C PRO A 391 14.51 29.70 -25.28
N TRP A 392 15.05 28.93 -24.38
CA TRP A 392 15.01 27.46 -24.43
C TRP A 392 13.63 26.86 -24.14
N ILE A 393 12.69 27.64 -23.56
CA ILE A 393 11.33 27.21 -23.28
C ILE A 393 10.54 27.03 -24.57
N PHE A 394 10.76 27.95 -25.54
CA PHE A 394 10.11 27.92 -26.82
C PHE A 394 11.14 27.86 -27.97
N GLU A 395 11.44 26.64 -28.43
CA GLU A 395 12.24 26.44 -29.62
C GLU A 395 11.32 26.33 -30.86
N PRO A 396 11.40 27.21 -31.86
CA PRO A 396 10.46 27.20 -32.99
C PRO A 396 10.43 25.91 -33.80
N VAL A 397 11.55 25.19 -33.84
CA VAL A 397 11.68 23.90 -34.56
C VAL A 397 10.97 22.77 -33.81
N TYR A 398 11.02 22.79 -32.48
CA TYR A 398 10.45 21.77 -31.62
C TYR A 398 9.67 22.39 -30.44
N PRO A 399 8.49 22.99 -30.70
CA PRO A 399 7.74 23.67 -29.66
C PRO A 399 7.39 22.73 -28.50
N GLY A 400 7.64 23.18 -27.25
CA GLY A 400 7.39 22.39 -26.05
C GLY A 400 8.41 21.27 -25.75
N LYS A 401 9.46 21.12 -26.57
CA LYS A 401 10.59 20.23 -26.29
C LYS A 401 11.83 21.03 -25.97
N SER A 402 12.56 20.59 -24.96
CA SER A 402 13.78 21.26 -24.51
C SER A 402 14.98 20.33 -24.57
N LYS A 403 16.18 20.92 -24.73
CA LYS A 403 17.43 20.16 -24.65
C LYS A 403 17.67 19.77 -23.21
N ILE A 404 17.98 18.49 -22.98
CA ILE A 404 18.25 17.89 -21.68
C ILE A 404 19.68 17.42 -21.63
N PHE A 405 20.27 17.47 -20.46
CA PHE A 405 21.63 16.99 -20.18
C PHE A 405 21.57 15.77 -19.26
N ASP A 406 22.45 14.83 -19.49
CA ASP A 406 22.61 13.66 -18.60
C ASP A 406 23.41 14.07 -17.35
N GLY A 407 22.86 13.87 -16.16
CA GLY A 407 23.52 14.18 -14.90
C GLY A 407 24.82 13.40 -14.66
N ARG A 408 24.98 12.22 -15.26
CA ARG A 408 26.16 11.35 -15.09
C ARG A 408 27.32 11.72 -16.03
N THR A 409 26.98 12.02 -17.30
CA THR A 409 27.99 12.25 -18.36
C THR A 409 28.17 13.73 -18.70
N TRP A 410 27.23 14.59 -18.27
CA TRP A 410 27.18 16.05 -18.52
C TRP A 410 26.99 16.39 -20.01
N ASN A 411 26.74 15.38 -20.82
CA ASN A 411 26.49 15.55 -22.25
C ASN A 411 25.02 15.81 -22.53
N SER A 412 24.74 16.61 -23.57
CA SER A 412 23.36 16.80 -24.04
C SER A 412 22.86 15.54 -24.77
N PHE A 413 21.58 15.23 -24.59
CA PHE A 413 20.95 14.18 -25.40
C PHE A 413 20.82 14.63 -26.86
N LYS A 414 20.91 13.66 -27.77
CA LYS A 414 20.87 13.93 -29.22
C LYS A 414 19.56 14.57 -29.69
N GLN A 415 18.46 14.24 -29.04
CA GLN A 415 17.14 14.76 -29.38
C GLN A 415 16.55 15.50 -28.18
N PRO A 416 15.85 16.63 -28.42
CA PRO A 416 15.13 17.32 -27.38
C PRO A 416 13.95 16.48 -26.87
N ALA A 417 13.68 16.51 -25.57
CA ALA A 417 12.58 15.79 -24.97
C ALA A 417 11.49 16.73 -24.46
N LEU A 418 10.26 16.22 -24.43
CA LEU A 418 9.14 16.93 -23.82
C LEU A 418 9.32 16.97 -22.31
N MET A 419 9.16 18.13 -21.73
CA MET A 419 9.28 18.35 -20.28
C MET A 419 8.26 19.35 -19.78
N GLY A 420 7.91 19.21 -18.52
CA GLY A 420 7.05 20.16 -17.84
C GLY A 420 6.55 19.65 -16.50
N LYS A 421 5.76 20.47 -15.84
CA LYS A 421 5.15 20.11 -14.56
C LYS A 421 3.82 19.40 -14.81
N THR A 422 3.75 18.15 -14.34
CA THR A 422 2.53 17.32 -14.42
C THR A 422 2.04 16.99 -13.03
N TYR A 423 0.73 16.93 -12.86
CA TYR A 423 0.09 16.62 -11.60
C TYR A 423 0.04 15.10 -11.38
N ILE A 424 0.79 14.61 -10.41
CA ILE A 424 0.95 13.19 -10.14
C ILE A 424 0.31 12.80 -8.81
N LEU A 425 -0.42 11.69 -8.82
CA LEU A 425 -1.15 11.11 -7.70
C LEU A 425 -0.41 9.87 -7.19
N LYS A 426 -0.29 9.72 -5.87
CA LYS A 426 0.11 8.46 -5.23
C LYS A 426 -1.13 7.59 -5.00
N LEU A 427 -1.09 6.34 -5.43
CA LEU A 427 -2.23 5.43 -5.29
C LEU A 427 -2.13 4.56 -4.03
N ILE A 428 -3.26 3.97 -3.62
CA ILE A 428 -3.36 3.07 -2.45
C ILE A 428 -2.56 1.77 -2.62
N HIS A 429 -2.15 1.44 -3.85
CA HIS A 429 -1.37 0.23 -4.16
C HIS A 429 0.09 0.43 -3.80
N GLN A 430 0.41 0.33 -2.51
CA GLN A 430 1.76 0.50 -1.97
C GLN A 430 2.42 -0.84 -1.68
N VAL A 431 3.74 -0.90 -1.80
CA VAL A 431 4.52 -2.12 -1.59
C VAL A 431 4.40 -2.65 -0.17
N ASP A 432 4.32 -1.77 0.84
CA ASP A 432 4.21 -2.15 2.24
C ASP A 432 2.95 -2.98 2.54
N ASP A 433 1.88 -2.80 1.77
CA ASP A 433 0.66 -3.59 1.88
C ASP A 433 0.71 -4.91 1.09
N LYS A 434 1.66 -5.07 0.19
CA LYS A 434 1.78 -6.24 -0.70
C LYS A 434 2.92 -7.18 -0.32
N ILE A 435 3.91 -6.69 0.45
CA ILE A 435 5.02 -7.52 0.90
C ILE A 435 4.51 -8.67 1.75
N HIS A 436 4.87 -9.88 1.40
CA HIS A 436 4.45 -11.08 2.09
C HIS A 436 5.49 -12.19 1.95
N GLY A 437 5.71 -12.93 3.04
CA GLY A 437 6.55 -14.10 3.09
C GLY A 437 6.02 -15.08 4.14
N ARG A 438 6.37 -16.34 3.99
CA ARG A 438 6.00 -17.41 4.90
C ARG A 438 7.16 -18.39 5.07
N SER A 439 7.44 -18.77 6.31
CA SER A 439 8.27 -19.93 6.63
C SER A 439 7.38 -21.14 6.90
N SER A 440 6.80 -21.23 8.09
CA SER A 440 5.82 -22.20 8.51
C SER A 440 4.58 -21.49 9.03
N GLY A 441 3.41 -22.13 9.00
CA GLY A 441 2.16 -21.51 9.45
C GLY A 441 1.01 -22.51 9.44
N HIS A 442 -0.21 -21.99 9.34
CA HIS A 442 -1.42 -22.81 9.37
C HIS A 442 -1.68 -23.53 8.03
N TYR A 443 -2.23 -24.72 8.12
CA TYR A 443 -2.57 -25.59 7.01
C TYR A 443 -4.09 -25.84 6.97
N ALA A 444 -4.62 -26.14 5.77
CA ALA A 444 -6.00 -26.56 5.63
C ALA A 444 -6.21 -27.95 6.26
N LEU A 445 -7.37 -28.19 6.87
CA LEU A 445 -7.65 -29.46 7.54
C LEU A 445 -7.76 -30.65 6.58
N VAL A 446 -8.43 -30.43 5.43
CA VAL A 446 -8.73 -31.50 4.48
C VAL A 446 -7.56 -31.79 3.54
N THR A 447 -7.05 -30.76 2.87
CA THR A 447 -5.99 -30.90 1.87
C THR A 447 -4.59 -30.86 2.46
N GLN A 448 -4.44 -30.46 3.73
CA GLN A 448 -3.15 -30.25 4.40
C GLN A 448 -2.20 -29.30 3.68
N GLN A 449 -2.70 -28.54 2.72
CA GLN A 449 -1.93 -27.52 2.02
C GLN A 449 -1.83 -26.23 2.85
N PRO A 450 -0.79 -25.41 2.66
CA PRO A 450 -0.70 -24.11 3.28
C PRO A 450 -1.92 -23.25 2.95
N LEU A 451 -2.45 -22.53 3.95
CA LEU A 451 -3.55 -21.58 3.71
C LEU A 451 -3.14 -20.52 2.72
N ARG A 452 -4.10 -19.90 2.03
CA ARG A 452 -3.89 -18.79 1.12
C ARG A 452 -4.17 -17.45 1.82
N GLY A 453 -3.54 -16.39 1.33
CA GLY A 453 -3.78 -15.02 1.75
C GLY A 453 -2.81 -14.49 2.80
N ARG A 454 -2.43 -13.22 2.64
CA ARG A 454 -1.48 -12.51 3.51
C ARG A 454 -1.97 -12.42 4.96
N ALA A 455 -3.25 -12.13 5.17
CA ALA A 455 -3.85 -11.99 6.50
C ALA A 455 -3.76 -13.27 7.35
N LYS A 456 -3.73 -14.44 6.70
CA LYS A 456 -3.62 -15.76 7.34
C LYS A 456 -2.19 -16.28 7.35
N GLN A 457 -1.19 -15.46 7.01
CA GLN A 457 0.20 -15.89 6.81
C GLN A 457 0.30 -17.10 5.87
N GLY A 458 -0.46 -17.04 4.77
CA GLY A 458 -0.56 -18.12 3.80
C GLY A 458 0.64 -18.23 2.88
N GLY A 459 0.75 -19.37 2.19
CA GLY A 459 1.77 -19.62 1.17
C GLY A 459 1.41 -18.99 -0.16
N GLN A 460 2.41 -18.80 -1.01
CA GLN A 460 2.22 -18.34 -2.38
C GLN A 460 1.92 -19.54 -3.30
N ARG A 461 1.06 -19.36 -4.27
CA ARG A 461 0.77 -20.37 -5.26
C ARG A 461 1.87 -20.38 -6.32
N VAL A 462 2.44 -21.56 -6.57
CA VAL A 462 3.23 -21.86 -7.76
C VAL A 462 2.26 -22.37 -8.82
N GLY A 463 2.04 -21.60 -9.89
CA GLY A 463 1.13 -21.97 -10.97
C GLY A 463 1.76 -22.96 -11.95
N GLU A 464 1.00 -23.38 -12.95
CA GLU A 464 1.49 -24.31 -13.97
C GLU A 464 2.69 -23.78 -14.78
N MET A 465 2.66 -22.48 -15.12
CA MET A 465 3.74 -21.85 -15.87
C MET A 465 5.06 -21.82 -15.09
N GLU A 466 5.02 -21.56 -13.77
CA GLU A 466 6.18 -21.59 -12.89
C GLU A 466 6.73 -23.02 -12.76
N VAL A 467 5.86 -24.02 -12.74
CA VAL A 467 6.27 -25.44 -12.76
C VAL A 467 6.99 -25.77 -14.07
N TRP A 468 6.46 -25.32 -15.22
CA TRP A 468 7.13 -25.52 -16.51
C TRP A 468 8.51 -24.87 -16.58
N ALA A 469 8.65 -23.68 -15.96
CA ALA A 469 9.95 -23.05 -15.87
C ALA A 469 10.94 -23.88 -15.05
N LEU A 470 10.51 -24.45 -13.93
CA LEU A 470 11.32 -25.35 -13.11
C LEU A 470 11.72 -26.63 -13.86
N GLU A 471 10.78 -27.20 -14.63
CA GLU A 471 11.06 -28.34 -15.50
C GLU A 471 12.08 -28.00 -16.58
N GLY A 472 11.97 -26.82 -17.21
CA GLY A 472 12.92 -26.32 -18.20
C GLY A 472 14.33 -26.13 -17.65
N PHE A 473 14.46 -25.77 -16.36
CA PHE A 473 15.77 -25.71 -15.67
C PHE A 473 16.29 -27.08 -15.22
N GLY A 474 15.49 -28.16 -15.32
CA GLY A 474 15.91 -29.50 -14.92
C GLY A 474 16.06 -29.70 -13.41
N VAL A 475 15.39 -28.90 -12.59
CA VAL A 475 15.51 -28.92 -11.12
C VAL A 475 14.49 -29.86 -10.46
N ALA A 476 14.57 -31.14 -10.78
CA ALA A 476 13.61 -32.16 -10.31
C ALA A 476 13.54 -32.27 -8.77
N HIS A 477 14.67 -32.12 -8.07
CA HIS A 477 14.69 -32.19 -6.61
C HIS A 477 13.95 -31.03 -5.94
N ILE A 478 14.06 -29.81 -6.48
CA ILE A 478 13.32 -28.65 -5.99
C ILE A 478 11.81 -28.83 -6.24
N LEU A 479 11.44 -29.36 -7.40
CA LEU A 479 10.06 -29.67 -7.72
C LEU A 479 9.48 -30.73 -6.76
N GLN A 480 10.22 -31.78 -6.47
CA GLN A 480 9.85 -32.80 -5.48
C GLN A 480 9.67 -32.18 -4.09
N GLU A 481 10.57 -31.29 -3.68
CA GLU A 481 10.50 -30.58 -2.41
C GLU A 481 9.23 -29.73 -2.31
N MET A 482 8.88 -29.00 -3.38
CA MET A 482 7.68 -28.16 -3.42
C MET A 482 6.39 -28.98 -3.34
N LEU A 483 6.36 -30.15 -3.96
CA LEU A 483 5.21 -31.05 -3.96
C LEU A 483 5.02 -31.81 -2.64
N THR A 484 6.09 -31.99 -1.87
CA THR A 484 6.06 -32.81 -0.64
C THR A 484 6.10 -31.97 0.63
N TYR A 485 7.29 -31.72 1.21
CA TYR A 485 7.36 -31.11 2.54
C TYR A 485 6.97 -29.62 2.57
N LYS A 486 7.08 -28.89 1.49
CA LYS A 486 6.60 -27.51 1.41
C LYS A 486 5.08 -27.41 1.21
N SER A 487 4.42 -28.47 0.80
CA SER A 487 3.00 -28.49 0.49
C SER A 487 2.19 -29.30 1.52
N ASP A 488 1.90 -30.57 1.22
CA ASP A 488 0.84 -31.33 1.90
C ASP A 488 1.26 -32.64 2.56
N HIS A 489 2.55 -32.96 2.58
CA HIS A 489 3.03 -34.20 3.19
C HIS A 489 3.33 -34.03 4.70
N ILE A 490 2.41 -34.49 5.55
CA ILE A 490 2.47 -34.27 7.01
C ILE A 490 3.69 -34.93 7.65
N GLN A 491 3.88 -36.23 7.39
CA GLN A 491 4.95 -37.02 8.02
C GLN A 491 6.32 -36.49 7.66
N THR A 492 6.59 -36.33 6.38
CA THR A 492 7.90 -35.83 5.91
C THR A 492 8.20 -34.42 6.44
N ARG A 493 7.18 -33.58 6.59
CA ARG A 493 7.33 -32.23 7.18
C ARG A 493 7.79 -32.28 8.63
N GLN A 494 7.24 -33.20 9.42
CA GLN A 494 7.66 -33.42 10.84
C GLN A 494 9.06 -34.00 10.91
N GLU A 495 9.36 -34.99 10.09
CA GLU A 495 10.67 -35.62 10.02
C GLU A 495 11.76 -34.65 9.61
N VAL A 496 11.49 -33.77 8.60
CA VAL A 496 12.44 -32.74 8.16
C VAL A 496 12.74 -31.76 9.30
N LEU A 497 11.73 -31.32 10.05
CA LEU A 497 11.95 -30.46 11.21
C LEU A 497 12.82 -31.15 12.27
N GLY A 498 12.53 -32.40 12.59
CA GLY A 498 13.32 -33.19 13.54
C GLY A 498 14.76 -33.40 13.09
N THR A 499 14.98 -33.81 11.84
CA THR A 499 16.32 -34.05 11.30
C THR A 499 17.14 -32.75 11.15
N THR A 500 16.49 -31.63 10.85
CA THR A 500 17.16 -30.32 10.79
C THR A 500 17.66 -29.89 12.18
N ILE A 501 16.89 -30.12 13.23
CA ILE A 501 17.30 -29.81 14.62
C ILE A 501 18.47 -30.69 15.05
N ILE A 502 18.47 -31.97 14.69
CA ILE A 502 19.50 -32.94 15.07
C ILE A 502 20.75 -32.80 14.19
N GLY A 503 20.65 -32.15 13.00
CA GLY A 503 21.73 -32.01 12.02
C GLY A 503 21.93 -33.27 11.13
N GLY A 504 20.88 -34.10 10.98
CA GLY A 504 20.88 -35.30 10.15
C GLY A 504 20.60 -35.04 8.67
N THR A 505 20.63 -36.10 7.85
CA THR A 505 20.25 -36.05 6.43
C THR A 505 18.73 -36.00 6.30
N ILE A 506 18.27 -35.17 5.35
CA ILE A 506 16.83 -35.01 5.08
C ILE A 506 16.28 -36.31 4.48
N PRO A 507 15.22 -36.90 5.07
CA PRO A 507 14.63 -38.14 4.58
C PRO A 507 13.96 -37.92 3.22
N LYS A 508 14.02 -38.95 2.38
CA LYS A 508 13.28 -38.93 1.10
C LYS A 508 11.81 -39.27 1.36
N PRO A 509 10.85 -38.54 0.79
CA PRO A 509 9.44 -38.88 0.95
C PRO A 509 9.15 -40.24 0.32
N THR A 510 8.59 -41.14 1.10
CA THR A 510 8.25 -42.49 0.66
C THR A 510 6.78 -42.65 0.28
N ASP A 511 5.92 -41.83 0.84
CA ASP A 511 4.48 -41.91 0.68
C ASP A 511 3.90 -40.86 -0.26
N ALA A 512 2.66 -41.11 -0.71
CA ALA A 512 1.94 -40.18 -1.55
C ALA A 512 1.46 -38.96 -0.75
N PRO A 513 1.43 -37.74 -1.36
CA PRO A 513 0.90 -36.53 -0.75
C PRO A 513 -0.57 -36.68 -0.36
N GLU A 514 -1.05 -35.92 0.65
CA GLU A 514 -2.43 -36.00 1.13
C GLU A 514 -3.45 -35.56 0.07
N SER A 515 -3.10 -34.61 -0.79
CA SER A 515 -3.96 -34.20 -1.93
C SER A 515 -4.23 -35.36 -2.89
N PHE A 516 -3.23 -36.21 -3.14
CA PHE A 516 -3.40 -37.40 -3.96
C PHE A 516 -4.26 -38.44 -3.27
N ARG A 517 -4.09 -38.65 -1.98
CA ARG A 517 -4.96 -39.54 -1.18
C ARG A 517 -6.41 -39.07 -1.19
N LEU A 518 -6.65 -37.76 -1.12
CA LEU A 518 -7.96 -37.17 -1.24
C LEU A 518 -8.59 -37.47 -2.61
N LEU A 519 -7.83 -37.25 -3.69
CA LEU A 519 -8.26 -37.55 -5.05
C LEU A 519 -8.69 -39.03 -5.21
N VAL A 520 -7.89 -39.97 -4.68
CA VAL A 520 -8.23 -41.40 -4.71
C VAL A 520 -9.53 -41.69 -3.96
N ARG A 521 -9.75 -41.03 -2.81
CA ARG A 521 -11.01 -41.17 -2.05
C ARG A 521 -12.21 -40.61 -2.80
N GLU A 522 -12.05 -39.47 -3.47
CA GLU A 522 -13.11 -38.87 -4.29
C GLU A 522 -13.44 -39.74 -5.49
N LEU A 523 -12.43 -40.32 -6.18
CA LEU A 523 -12.65 -41.28 -7.26
C LEU A 523 -13.40 -42.53 -6.76
N ARG A 524 -13.05 -43.06 -5.60
CA ARG A 524 -13.77 -44.20 -5.00
C ARG A 524 -15.22 -43.85 -4.68
N SER A 525 -15.53 -42.62 -4.29
CA SER A 525 -16.90 -42.19 -4.07
C SER A 525 -17.74 -42.20 -5.36
N LEU A 526 -17.09 -42.06 -6.52
CA LEU A 526 -17.68 -42.15 -7.85
C LEU A 526 -17.64 -43.58 -8.41
N ALA A 527 -17.41 -44.60 -7.57
CA ALA A 527 -17.26 -46.00 -7.93
C ALA A 527 -16.10 -46.31 -8.90
N MET A 528 -15.08 -45.45 -8.95
CA MET A 528 -13.83 -45.66 -9.69
C MET A 528 -12.72 -46.09 -8.74
N GLU A 529 -11.90 -47.05 -9.16
CA GLU A 529 -10.76 -47.54 -8.38
C GLU A 529 -9.45 -47.24 -9.09
N LEU A 530 -8.50 -46.69 -8.37
CA LEU A 530 -7.14 -46.45 -8.84
C LEU A 530 -6.19 -47.44 -8.14
N ASN A 531 -5.58 -48.34 -8.91
CA ASN A 531 -4.63 -49.33 -8.42
C ASN A 531 -3.21 -48.98 -8.86
N HIS A 532 -2.25 -49.02 -7.93
CA HIS A 532 -0.83 -48.81 -8.20
C HIS A 532 -0.11 -50.16 -8.31
N PHE A 533 0.73 -50.27 -9.35
CA PHE A 533 1.55 -51.46 -9.57
C PHE A 533 3.03 -51.06 -9.53
N LEU A 534 3.85 -51.80 -8.80
CA LEU A 534 5.29 -51.68 -8.83
C LEU A 534 5.83 -52.64 -9.90
N ILE A 535 6.53 -52.11 -10.90
CA ILE A 535 7.24 -52.92 -11.90
C ILE A 535 8.66 -53.12 -11.40
N SER A 536 9.00 -54.34 -11.07
CA SER A 536 10.38 -54.70 -10.71
C SER A 536 11.18 -54.98 -11.97
N GLU A 537 12.31 -54.30 -12.14
CA GLU A 537 13.19 -54.44 -13.31
C GLU A 537 13.80 -55.87 -13.43
N LYS A 538 13.85 -56.66 -12.34
CA LYS A 538 14.47 -57.96 -12.33
C LYS A 538 13.59 -59.14 -12.76
N ASN A 539 12.28 -59.00 -12.63
CA ASN A 539 11.34 -60.09 -12.99
C ASN A 539 10.01 -59.46 -13.45
N PHE A 540 9.71 -59.21 -14.60
CA PHE A 540 8.42 -58.70 -15.14
C PHE A 540 7.14 -59.13 -14.38
N ARG A 541 7.23 -59.27 -13.09
CA ARG A 541 6.09 -59.55 -12.18
C ARG A 541 5.51 -58.25 -11.68
N ILE A 542 4.26 -58.04 -11.96
CA ILE A 542 3.47 -56.95 -11.42
C ILE A 542 3.01 -57.37 -10.04
N ASP A 543 3.63 -56.83 -8.99
CA ASP A 543 3.17 -57.04 -7.61
C ASP A 543 2.11 -56.00 -7.24
N ARG A 544 0.91 -56.46 -6.96
CA ARG A 544 -0.19 -55.65 -6.43
C ARG A 544 0.10 -55.34 -4.97
N LYS A 545 0.47 -54.09 -4.64
CA LYS A 545 0.53 -53.65 -3.24
C LYS A 545 -0.88 -53.40 -2.74
N GLU A 546 -1.42 -54.30 -2.00
CA GLU A 546 -2.62 -54.04 -1.18
C GLU A 546 -2.25 -53.06 -0.07
N TYR A 547 -2.79 -51.86 -0.12
CA TYR A 547 -2.73 -50.94 1.02
C TYR A 547 -3.53 -51.60 2.18
N LYS A 548 -2.83 -52.19 3.13
CA LYS A 548 -3.46 -52.54 4.42
C LYS A 548 -3.95 -51.23 5.02
N HIS A 549 -5.26 -51.11 5.12
CA HIS A 549 -5.92 -50.11 5.94
C HIS A 549 -5.36 -50.21 7.37
N GLN A 550 -4.54 -49.26 7.79
CA GLN A 550 -4.49 -48.94 9.20
C GLN A 550 -5.78 -48.18 9.50
N GLN A 551 -6.69 -48.87 10.15
CA GLN A 551 -7.84 -48.29 10.81
C GLN A 551 -7.34 -47.31 11.86
N LEU A 552 -7.78 -46.08 11.75
CA LEU A 552 -8.12 -45.19 12.85
C LEU A 552 -9.24 -44.28 12.36
#